data_9198b50af9098302e7ad3af355887c93
#
_entry.id   9198b50af9098302e7ad3af355887c93
#
_cell.length_a   1.000
_cell.length_b   1.000
_cell.length_c   1.000
_cell.angle_alpha   90.00
_cell.angle_beta   90.00
_cell.angle_gamma   90.00
#
_symmetry.space_group_name_H-M   'P 1'
#
loop_
_entity.id
_entity.type
_entity.pdbx_description
1 polymer ?
#
loop_
_entity_poly.entity_id
_entity_poly.type
_entity_poly.pdbx_seq_one_letter_code
_entity_poly.pdbx_strand_id
1 'polypeptide(L)'
;FKIKSIAIHFVLCAIITNTIYAGCGGCQINNKVKPSIESSAFLDEKPKSSKIDGFVIASCSRCNLGNYKNKKCSMAIEIDKNVYEVKGHTHDHRKAHNDDGICNALRIAHVSGNIKGNNFIAESFTLMDRPK
;
A
#
# COMPACT_ATOMS: atom_id res chain seq x y z
N PHE A 1 -14.51 45.83 -48.44
CA PHE A 1 -14.04 46.23 -47.07
C PHE A 1 -14.39 45.23 -45.99
N LYS A 2 -15.44 44.42 -46.13
CA LYS A 2 -15.86 43.46 -45.08
C LYS A 2 -15.04 42.17 -45.02
N ILE A 3 -14.35 41.75 -46.08
CA ILE A 3 -13.60 40.52 -46.15
C ILE A 3 -12.24 40.59 -45.41
N LYS A 4 -11.61 41.78 -45.42
CA LYS A 4 -10.33 41.99 -44.72
C LYS A 4 -10.45 41.94 -43.18
N SER A 5 -11.62 42.37 -42.65
CA SER A 5 -11.88 42.39 -41.23
C SER A 5 -12.06 40.96 -40.65
N ILE A 6 -12.66 40.06 -41.42
CA ILE A 6 -12.88 38.67 -41.00
C ILE A 6 -11.57 37.92 -40.92
N ALA A 7 -10.65 38.16 -41.88
CA ALA A 7 -9.32 37.47 -41.88
C ALA A 7 -8.47 37.87 -40.68
N ILE A 8 -8.54 39.13 -40.25
CA ILE A 8 -7.78 39.58 -39.07
C ILE A 8 -8.30 38.95 -37.78
N HIS A 9 -9.61 38.75 -37.65
CA HIS A 9 -10.19 38.08 -36.46
C HIS A 9 -9.84 36.61 -36.40
N PHE A 10 -9.74 35.92 -37.54
CA PHE A 10 -9.30 34.50 -37.57
C PHE A 10 -7.83 34.33 -37.20
N VAL A 11 -6.95 35.24 -37.63
CA VAL A 11 -5.54 35.22 -37.28
C VAL A 11 -5.34 35.54 -35.80
N LEU A 12 -6.13 36.45 -35.22
CA LEU A 12 -6.03 36.78 -33.81
C LEU A 12 -6.54 35.65 -32.89
N CYS A 13 -7.58 34.92 -33.31
CA CYS A 13 -8.05 33.74 -32.59
C CYS A 13 -7.03 32.56 -32.61
N ALA A 14 -6.27 32.43 -33.69
CA ALA A 14 -5.28 31.34 -33.81
C ALA A 14 -4.05 31.53 -32.89
N ILE A 15 -3.79 32.76 -32.44
CA ILE A 15 -2.62 33.06 -31.58
C ILE A 15 -2.96 32.84 -30.09
N ILE A 16 -4.24 32.83 -29.70
CA ILE A 16 -4.64 32.74 -28.29
C ILE A 16 -4.78 31.28 -27.80
N THR A 17 -4.75 30.30 -28.69
CA THR A 17 -4.95 28.89 -28.33
C THR A 17 -3.67 28.13 -27.93
N ASN A 18 -2.51 28.79 -27.86
CA ASN A 18 -1.22 28.12 -27.60
C ASN A 18 -0.66 28.28 -26.18
N THR A 19 -1.44 28.74 -25.22
CA THR A 19 -0.90 28.94 -23.87
C THR A 19 -1.83 28.45 -22.79
N ILE A 20 -2.17 27.17 -22.72
CA ILE A 20 -2.51 26.51 -21.45
C ILE A 20 -2.19 25.01 -21.58
N TYR A 21 -0.92 24.65 -21.64
CA TYR A 21 -0.45 23.38 -21.17
C TYR A 21 0.53 23.64 -20.02
N ALA A 22 0.02 24.17 -18.92
CA ALA A 22 0.63 23.93 -17.65
C ALA A 22 0.27 22.47 -17.25
N GLY A 23 0.77 21.52 -17.99
CA GLY A 23 0.86 20.15 -17.56
C GLY A 23 1.77 20.15 -16.35
N CYS A 24 1.24 19.80 -15.18
CA CYS A 24 2.04 19.36 -14.05
C CYS A 24 3.07 18.40 -14.62
N GLY A 25 4.34 18.81 -14.61
CA GLY A 25 5.43 18.01 -15.16
C GLY A 25 5.36 16.65 -14.52
N GLY A 26 4.94 15.66 -15.29
CA GLY A 26 4.94 14.29 -14.86
C GLY A 26 6.33 13.98 -14.34
N CYS A 27 6.41 13.45 -13.13
CA CYS A 27 7.60 12.79 -12.66
C CYS A 27 7.90 11.69 -13.68
N GLN A 28 8.75 12.00 -14.66
CA GLN A 28 9.33 10.97 -15.51
C GLN A 28 10.30 10.20 -14.64
N ILE A 29 9.79 9.16 -14.01
CA ILE A 29 10.62 8.12 -13.44
C ILE A 29 11.28 7.45 -14.65
N ASN A 30 12.53 7.80 -14.90
CA ASN A 30 13.35 7.10 -15.87
C ASN A 30 13.48 5.64 -15.43
N ASN A 31 12.69 4.76 -16.05
CA ASN A 31 12.66 3.31 -15.83
C ASN A 31 13.95 2.61 -16.30
N LYS A 32 15.13 3.10 -15.90
CA LYS A 32 16.41 2.41 -16.14
C LYS A 32 17.15 2.04 -14.85
N VAL A 33 16.54 2.25 -13.70
CA VAL A 33 17.01 1.59 -12.49
C VAL A 33 16.18 0.32 -12.36
N LYS A 34 16.77 -0.81 -12.69
CA LYS A 34 16.29 -2.12 -12.27
C LYS A 34 16.17 -2.01 -10.74
N PRO A 35 14.96 -2.04 -10.14
CA PRO A 35 14.90 -1.98 -8.71
C PRO A 35 15.59 -3.23 -8.19
N SER A 36 16.78 -3.06 -7.62
CA SER A 36 17.20 -3.96 -6.57
C SER A 36 16.04 -3.93 -5.60
N ILE A 37 15.39 -5.06 -5.37
CA ILE A 37 14.28 -5.21 -4.43
C ILE A 37 14.85 -4.83 -3.06
N GLU A 38 14.84 -3.53 -2.77
CA GLU A 38 14.99 -3.06 -1.42
C GLU A 38 13.66 -3.34 -0.75
N SER A 39 13.67 -4.26 0.16
CA SER A 39 12.59 -4.83 0.96
C SER A 39 11.92 -3.82 1.90
N SER A 40 11.53 -2.65 1.41
CA SER A 40 10.96 -1.58 2.22
C SER A 40 9.68 -0.98 1.66
N ALA A 41 9.10 -1.56 0.59
CA ALA A 41 7.86 -1.09 0.04
C ALA A 41 6.66 -1.59 0.84
N PHE A 42 5.63 -0.76 0.98
CA PHE A 42 4.34 -1.19 1.49
C PHE A 42 3.66 -2.10 0.47
N LEU A 43 3.21 -3.26 0.93
CA LEU A 43 2.59 -4.28 0.08
C LEU A 43 1.07 -4.11 0.12
N ASP A 44 0.53 -3.34 -0.81
CA ASP A 44 -0.90 -3.17 -1.05
C ASP A 44 -1.46 -4.16 -2.08
N GLU A 45 -0.59 -4.75 -2.89
CA GLU A 45 -0.94 -5.81 -3.85
C GLU A 45 -0.20 -7.11 -3.52
N LYS A 46 -0.88 -8.24 -3.77
CA LYS A 46 -0.25 -9.55 -3.59
C LYS A 46 0.84 -9.77 -4.63
N PRO A 47 2.10 -9.98 -4.21
CA PRO A 47 3.16 -10.30 -5.14
C PRO A 47 2.85 -11.58 -5.95
N LYS A 48 3.33 -11.64 -7.19
CA LYS A 48 3.17 -12.83 -8.05
C LYS A 48 3.85 -14.07 -7.44
N SER A 49 4.91 -13.86 -6.66
CA SER A 49 5.56 -14.92 -5.89
C SER A 49 4.85 -15.15 -4.56
N SER A 50 4.93 -16.37 -4.02
CA SER A 50 4.44 -16.64 -2.66
C SER A 50 5.32 -16.01 -1.57
N LYS A 51 6.53 -15.57 -1.91
CA LYS A 51 7.46 -14.93 -1.00
C LYS A 51 7.08 -13.46 -0.83
N ILE A 52 6.99 -13.04 0.42
CA ILE A 52 6.64 -11.70 0.87
C ILE A 52 7.86 -11.13 1.60
N ASP A 53 8.19 -9.87 1.30
CA ASP A 53 9.17 -9.09 2.03
C ASP A 53 8.78 -7.60 1.90
N GLY A 54 8.38 -6.97 3.00
CA GLY A 54 7.95 -5.58 3.00
C GLY A 54 7.03 -5.21 4.14
N PHE A 55 6.41 -4.03 4.05
CA PHE A 55 5.48 -3.51 5.03
C PHE A 55 4.04 -3.92 4.69
N VAL A 56 3.31 -4.36 5.70
CA VAL A 56 1.92 -4.80 5.59
C VAL A 56 1.08 -4.26 6.74
N ILE A 57 -0.23 -4.26 6.58
CA ILE A 57 -1.16 -4.08 7.70
C ILE A 57 -1.15 -5.36 8.53
N ALA A 58 -0.99 -5.21 9.84
CA ALA A 58 -1.03 -6.31 10.81
C ALA A 58 -1.99 -5.99 11.95
N SER A 59 -2.80 -6.96 12.33
CA SER A 59 -3.74 -6.80 13.45
C SER A 59 -4.29 -8.15 13.91
N CYS A 60 -5.23 -8.11 14.86
CA CYS A 60 -5.96 -9.30 15.24
C CYS A 60 -6.90 -9.72 14.10
N SER A 61 -6.76 -10.95 13.66
CA SER A 61 -7.57 -11.59 12.63
C SER A 61 -9.07 -11.42 12.88
N ARG A 62 -9.51 -11.67 14.11
CA ARG A 62 -10.93 -11.60 14.51
C ARG A 62 -11.40 -10.18 14.79
N CYS A 63 -10.62 -9.41 15.57
CA CYS A 63 -11.09 -8.13 16.10
C CYS A 63 -11.16 -7.03 15.05
N ASN A 64 -10.17 -6.98 14.16
CA ASN A 64 -10.00 -5.87 13.23
C ASN A 64 -9.99 -6.26 11.75
N LEU A 65 -9.65 -7.51 11.43
CA LEU A 65 -9.53 -7.97 10.04
C LEU A 65 -10.71 -8.85 9.58
N GLY A 66 -11.79 -8.91 10.36
CA GLY A 66 -13.06 -9.51 9.94
C GLY A 66 -13.08 -11.04 9.82
N ASN A 67 -12.06 -11.74 10.29
CA ASN A 67 -12.05 -13.20 10.24
C ASN A 67 -12.79 -13.81 11.45
N TYR A 68 -14.11 -13.68 11.47
CA TYR A 68 -14.96 -14.17 12.57
C TYR A 68 -15.02 -15.69 12.72
N LYS A 69 -14.49 -16.46 11.77
CA LYS A 69 -14.38 -17.92 11.89
C LYS A 69 -13.41 -18.34 12.98
N ASN A 70 -12.42 -17.50 13.27
CA ASN A 70 -11.49 -17.75 14.36
C ASN A 70 -12.16 -17.48 15.71
N LYS A 71 -12.18 -18.50 16.56
CA LYS A 71 -12.70 -18.39 17.93
C LYS A 71 -11.75 -17.66 18.88
N LYS A 72 -10.46 -17.60 18.55
CA LYS A 72 -9.40 -16.98 19.36
C LYS A 72 -8.78 -15.80 18.63
N CYS A 73 -8.29 -14.83 19.39
CA CYS A 73 -7.46 -13.77 18.85
C CYS A 73 -6.17 -14.35 18.30
N SER A 74 -5.86 -14.06 17.05
CA SER A 74 -4.62 -14.46 16.39
C SER A 74 -4.06 -13.29 15.59
N MET A 75 -2.74 -13.22 15.50
CA MET A 75 -2.08 -12.26 14.63
C MET A 75 -2.37 -12.61 13.17
N ALA A 76 -2.71 -11.61 12.38
CA ALA A 76 -2.86 -11.74 10.94
C ALA A 76 -2.30 -10.52 10.22
N ILE A 77 -2.02 -10.69 8.94
CA ILE A 77 -1.66 -9.60 8.03
C ILE A 77 -2.70 -9.49 6.93
N GLU A 78 -2.86 -8.29 6.39
CA GLU A 78 -3.70 -8.02 5.24
C GLU A 78 -2.85 -7.56 4.07
N ILE A 79 -3.03 -8.20 2.91
CA ILE A 79 -2.44 -7.82 1.63
C ILE A 79 -3.54 -7.95 0.58
N ASP A 80 -3.77 -6.89 -0.21
CA ASP A 80 -4.79 -6.88 -1.28
C ASP A 80 -6.16 -7.35 -0.76
N LYS A 81 -6.60 -6.83 0.39
CA LYS A 81 -7.85 -7.19 1.07
C LYS A 81 -7.98 -8.67 1.47
N ASN A 82 -6.92 -9.44 1.34
CA ASN A 82 -6.88 -10.82 1.79
C ASN A 82 -6.19 -10.91 3.15
N VAL A 83 -6.80 -11.65 4.07
CA VAL A 83 -6.29 -11.83 5.42
C VAL A 83 -5.57 -13.16 5.53
N TYR A 84 -4.34 -13.13 5.98
CA TYR A 84 -3.49 -14.30 6.19
C TYR A 84 -3.10 -14.43 7.66
N GLU A 85 -3.38 -15.56 8.28
CA GLU A 85 -2.95 -15.82 9.65
C GLU A 85 -1.44 -15.99 9.73
N VAL A 86 -0.82 -15.30 10.67
CA VAL A 86 0.62 -15.36 10.89
C VAL A 86 0.96 -16.64 11.67
N LYS A 87 1.85 -17.44 11.11
CA LYS A 87 2.45 -18.61 11.74
C LYS A 87 3.96 -18.39 11.90
N GLY A 88 4.54 -18.96 12.94
CA GLY A 88 5.97 -18.77 13.24
C GLY A 88 6.30 -17.52 14.06
N HIS A 89 5.28 -16.72 14.44
CA HIS A 89 5.43 -15.58 15.32
C HIS A 89 4.50 -15.69 16.51
N THR A 90 5.02 -15.39 17.71
CA THR A 90 4.24 -15.33 18.95
C THR A 90 4.11 -13.88 19.40
N HIS A 91 2.95 -13.50 19.94
CA HIS A 91 2.72 -12.20 20.52
C HIS A 91 2.36 -12.31 22.00
N ASP A 92 2.71 -11.30 22.78
CA ASP A 92 2.27 -11.22 24.17
C ASP A 92 0.79 -10.87 24.22
N HIS A 93 -0.02 -11.81 24.69
CA HIS A 93 -1.47 -11.66 24.76
C HIS A 93 -1.90 -10.44 25.62
N ARG A 94 -1.15 -10.12 26.66
CA ARG A 94 -1.46 -8.95 27.51
C ARG A 94 -1.24 -7.63 26.74
N LYS A 95 -0.15 -7.53 26.00
CA LYS A 95 0.15 -6.35 25.16
C LYS A 95 -0.81 -6.23 23.98
N ALA A 96 -1.39 -7.34 23.53
CA ALA A 96 -2.35 -7.32 22.43
C ALA A 96 -3.63 -6.51 22.73
N HIS A 97 -4.00 -6.36 23.99
CA HIS A 97 -5.19 -5.63 24.44
C HIS A 97 -4.90 -4.20 24.93
N ASN A 98 -3.66 -3.73 24.90
CA ASN A 98 -3.34 -2.32 25.17
C ASN A 98 -3.97 -1.43 24.08
N ASP A 99 -4.04 -0.12 24.32
CA ASP A 99 -4.66 0.84 23.38
C ASP A 99 -4.04 0.78 21.97
N ASP A 100 -2.75 0.51 21.89
CA ASP A 100 -2.00 0.32 20.63
C ASP A 100 -1.76 -1.16 20.28
N GLY A 101 -2.36 -2.07 21.04
CA GLY A 101 -2.27 -3.51 20.80
C GLY A 101 -3.04 -3.96 19.57
N ILE A 102 -2.69 -5.11 19.05
CA ILE A 102 -3.27 -5.66 17.82
C ILE A 102 -4.77 -5.93 17.89
N CYS A 103 -5.33 -6.08 19.08
CA CYS A 103 -6.78 -6.27 19.27
C CYS A 103 -7.56 -4.96 19.19
N ASN A 104 -6.90 -3.83 19.43
CA ASN A 104 -7.52 -2.52 19.48
C ASN A 104 -7.13 -1.60 18.32
N ALA A 105 -6.10 -1.96 17.57
CA ALA A 105 -5.57 -1.11 16.51
C ALA A 105 -5.05 -1.88 15.30
N LEU A 106 -5.22 -1.30 14.12
CA LEU A 106 -4.45 -1.67 12.95
C LEU A 106 -3.01 -1.16 13.11
N ARG A 107 -2.05 -2.01 12.84
CA ARG A 107 -0.63 -1.72 12.96
C ARG A 107 0.06 -1.95 11.61
N ILE A 108 1.20 -1.33 11.43
CA ILE A 108 2.10 -1.65 10.33
C ILE A 108 3.14 -2.62 10.87
N ALA A 109 3.44 -3.65 10.11
CA ALA A 109 4.55 -4.58 10.39
C ALA A 109 5.47 -4.68 9.18
N HIS A 110 6.77 -4.78 9.44
CA HIS A 110 7.71 -5.26 8.44
C HIS A 110 7.78 -6.79 8.57
N VAL A 111 7.57 -7.47 7.46
CA VAL A 111 7.50 -8.93 7.45
C VAL A 111 8.33 -9.52 6.32
N SER A 112 8.92 -10.68 6.56
CA SER A 112 9.41 -11.56 5.49
C SER A 112 8.93 -12.99 5.72
N GLY A 113 8.65 -13.71 4.64
CA GLY A 113 8.14 -15.06 4.73
C GLY A 113 7.39 -15.50 3.49
N ASN A 114 6.53 -16.53 3.64
CA ASN A 114 5.81 -17.12 2.51
C ASN A 114 4.32 -17.28 2.79
N ILE A 115 3.50 -16.98 1.78
CA ILE A 115 2.06 -17.28 1.82
C ILE A 115 1.84 -18.75 1.42
N LYS A 116 1.13 -19.50 2.28
CA LYS A 116 0.66 -20.85 2.02
C LYS A 116 -0.83 -20.95 2.34
N GLY A 117 -1.67 -20.98 1.30
CA GLY A 117 -3.11 -20.91 1.47
C GLY A 117 -3.54 -19.63 2.20
N ASN A 118 -4.23 -19.76 3.32
CA ASN A 118 -4.68 -18.65 4.16
C ASN A 118 -3.69 -18.32 5.30
N ASN A 119 -2.48 -18.86 5.26
CA ASN A 119 -1.47 -18.62 6.27
C ASN A 119 -0.27 -17.87 5.68
N PHE A 120 0.29 -16.96 6.46
CA PHE A 120 1.59 -16.36 6.25
C PHE A 120 2.58 -17.04 7.20
N ILE A 121 3.56 -17.74 6.64
CA ILE A 121 4.64 -18.39 7.40
C ILE A 121 5.76 -17.37 7.54
N ALA A 122 5.84 -16.77 8.70
CA ALA A 122 6.81 -15.70 8.96
C ALA A 122 8.21 -16.25 9.18
N GLU A 123 9.18 -15.72 8.43
CA GLU A 123 10.61 -15.83 8.69
C GLU A 123 11.05 -14.70 9.61
N SER A 124 10.50 -13.50 9.41
CA SER A 124 10.61 -12.36 10.31
C SER A 124 9.30 -11.60 10.41
N PHE A 125 9.07 -10.98 11.57
CA PHE A 125 7.87 -10.18 11.84
C PHE A 125 8.18 -9.11 12.89
N THR A 126 8.09 -7.85 12.52
CA THR A 126 8.37 -6.72 13.40
C THR A 126 7.25 -5.70 13.31
N LEU A 127 6.51 -5.48 14.40
CA LEU A 127 5.55 -4.38 14.50
C LEU A 127 6.30 -3.05 14.56
N MET A 128 5.88 -2.11 13.71
CA MET A 128 6.45 -0.75 13.71
C MET A 128 5.91 0.04 14.90
N ASP A 129 6.78 0.86 15.49
CA ASP A 129 6.35 1.80 16.53
C ASP A 129 5.45 2.88 15.94
N ARG A 130 4.49 3.35 16.73
CA ARG A 130 3.69 4.50 16.35
C ARG A 130 4.53 5.78 16.49
N PRO A 131 4.40 6.73 15.55
CA PRO A 131 4.91 8.07 15.77
C PRO A 131 4.32 8.66 17.05
N LYS A 132 5.16 9.22 17.88
CA LYS A 132 4.74 9.96 19.08
C LYS A 132 4.24 11.35 18.70
#